data_4061b163d2152395d2e45eb28b54f7b9
#
_entry.id   4061b163d2152395d2e45eb28b54f7b9
#
_cell.length_a   1.000
_cell.length_b   1.000
_cell.length_c   1.000
_cell.angle_alpha   90.00
_cell.angle_beta   90.00
_cell.angle_gamma   90.00
#
_symmetry.space_group_name_H-M   'P 1'
#
loop_
_entity.id
_entity.type
_entity.pdbx_description
1 polymer ?
#
loop_
_entity_poly.entity_id
_entity_poly.type
_entity_poly.pdbx_seq_one_letter_code
_entity_poly.pdbx_strand_id
1 'polypeptide(L)'
;MKSLGDTLKCAREEKELILRKVAAEVDIDQSLISKFEKNERKPTMEQIVRLAKFYGLPENELMINWYSEKIAEELKYTESTSEILKVAEEKINYFKAQENGK
;
A
#
# COMPACT_ATOMS: atom_id res chain seq x y z
N MET A 1 5.71 13.18 5.82
CA MET A 1 5.48 12.21 4.73
C MET A 1 4.10 11.59 4.85
N LYS A 2 3.38 11.53 3.76
CA LYS A 2 2.00 11.05 3.75
C LYS A 2 1.94 9.53 3.79
N SER A 3 1.22 8.97 4.75
CA SER A 3 1.07 7.52 4.85
C SER A 3 0.05 7.01 3.82
N LEU A 4 0.02 5.70 3.63
CA LEU A 4 -0.99 5.07 2.77
C LEU A 4 -2.39 5.40 3.27
N GLY A 5 -2.61 5.31 4.60
CA GLY A 5 -3.90 5.64 5.20
C GLY A 5 -4.32 7.09 4.94
N ASP A 6 -3.37 8.02 5.08
CA ASP A 6 -3.64 9.42 4.80
C ASP A 6 -4.01 9.64 3.34
N THR A 7 -3.32 8.95 2.43
CA THR A 7 -3.61 9.04 0.99
C THR A 7 -5.03 8.57 0.69
N LEU A 8 -5.45 7.45 1.28
CA LEU A 8 -6.79 6.92 1.10
C LEU A 8 -7.85 7.84 1.69
N LYS A 9 -7.60 8.36 2.89
CA LYS A 9 -8.52 9.27 3.55
C LYS A 9 -8.70 10.56 2.76
N CYS A 10 -7.59 11.15 2.29
CA CYS A 10 -7.64 12.36 1.48
C CYS A 10 -8.42 12.14 0.19
N ALA A 11 -8.21 11.00 -0.48
CA ALA A 11 -8.93 10.69 -1.71
C ALA A 11 -10.43 10.61 -1.47
N ARG A 12 -10.84 9.99 -0.36
CA ARG A 12 -12.25 9.89 0.01
C ARG A 12 -12.83 11.26 0.31
N GLU A 13 -12.12 12.06 1.11
CA GLU A 13 -12.58 13.39 1.50
C GLU A 13 -12.67 14.35 0.33
N GLU A 14 -11.73 14.29 -0.60
CA GLU A 14 -11.76 15.11 -1.81
C GLU A 14 -12.99 14.85 -2.65
N LYS A 15 -13.49 13.61 -2.63
CA LYS A 15 -14.71 13.23 -3.35
C LYS A 15 -15.96 13.40 -2.50
N GLU A 16 -15.81 13.91 -1.28
CA GLU A 16 -16.91 14.15 -0.34
C GLU A 16 -17.74 12.89 -0.08
N LEU A 17 -17.05 11.74 0.02
CA LEU A 17 -17.71 10.46 0.25
C LEU A 17 -17.64 10.05 1.71
N ILE A 18 -18.72 9.43 2.20
CA ILE A 18 -18.71 8.84 3.53
C ILE A 18 -18.21 7.38 3.43
N LEU A 19 -17.69 6.85 4.52
CA LEU A 19 -17.14 5.49 4.55
C LEU A 19 -18.12 4.43 4.06
N ARG A 20 -19.38 4.53 4.46
CA ARG A 20 -20.40 3.55 4.07
C ARG A 20 -20.56 3.46 2.56
N LYS A 21 -20.52 4.61 1.89
CA LYS A 21 -20.66 4.66 0.43
C LYS A 21 -19.48 3.97 -0.26
N VAL A 22 -18.27 4.27 0.20
CA VAL A 22 -17.05 3.64 -0.33
C VAL A 22 -17.10 2.13 -0.11
N ALA A 23 -17.46 1.72 1.10
CA ALA A 23 -17.55 0.30 1.47
C ALA A 23 -18.46 -0.47 0.50
N ALA A 24 -19.62 0.11 0.19
CA ALA A 24 -20.58 -0.53 -0.72
C ALA A 24 -20.00 -0.66 -2.14
N GLU A 25 -19.28 0.36 -2.60
CA GLU A 25 -18.76 0.38 -3.97
C GLU A 25 -17.55 -0.54 -4.17
N VAL A 26 -16.68 -0.66 -3.16
CA VAL A 26 -15.46 -1.47 -3.29
C VAL A 26 -15.59 -2.86 -2.67
N ASP A 27 -16.74 -3.16 -2.08
CA ASP A 27 -17.01 -4.44 -1.42
C ASP A 27 -15.96 -4.75 -0.35
N ILE A 28 -15.73 -3.79 0.53
CA ILE A 28 -14.85 -3.92 1.70
C ILE A 28 -15.62 -3.38 2.90
N ASP A 29 -15.55 -4.10 4.02
CA ASP A 29 -16.23 -3.69 5.25
C ASP A 29 -15.86 -2.25 5.63
N GLN A 30 -16.88 -1.45 5.97
CA GLN A 30 -16.72 -0.06 6.38
C GLN A 30 -15.74 0.12 7.52
N SER A 31 -15.82 -0.73 8.55
CA SER A 31 -14.93 -0.63 9.70
C SER A 31 -13.49 -0.93 9.32
N LEU A 32 -13.29 -1.79 8.34
CA LEU A 32 -11.96 -2.13 7.85
C LEU A 32 -11.35 -0.95 7.09
N ILE A 33 -12.14 -0.29 6.23
CA ILE A 33 -11.68 0.91 5.51
C ILE A 33 -11.28 2.00 6.51
N SER A 34 -12.07 2.17 7.57
CA SER A 34 -11.74 3.12 8.63
C SER A 34 -10.39 2.81 9.26
N LYS A 35 -10.11 1.54 9.51
CA LYS A 35 -8.82 1.10 10.07
C LYS A 35 -7.66 1.34 9.09
N PHE A 36 -7.89 1.14 7.79
CA PHE A 36 -6.89 1.46 6.77
C PHE A 36 -6.52 2.94 6.84
N GLU A 37 -7.51 3.82 6.92
CA GLU A 37 -7.29 5.27 6.95
C GLU A 37 -6.55 5.73 8.19
N LYS A 38 -6.70 4.99 9.29
CA LYS A 38 -6.01 5.28 10.55
C LYS A 38 -4.67 4.57 10.68
N ASN A 39 -4.29 3.80 9.68
CA ASN A 39 -3.06 2.99 9.69
C ASN A 39 -3.06 1.93 10.80
N GLU A 40 -4.23 1.53 11.26
CA GLU A 40 -4.40 0.47 12.25
C GLU A 40 -4.40 -0.91 11.61
N ARG A 41 -4.69 -0.97 10.32
CA ARG A 41 -4.73 -2.22 9.57
C ARG A 41 -4.20 -1.95 8.15
N LYS A 42 -3.42 -2.89 7.63
CA LYS A 42 -2.90 -2.78 6.26
C LYS A 42 -3.84 -3.51 5.30
N PRO A 43 -4.26 -2.86 4.21
CA PRO A 43 -5.06 -3.54 3.19
C PRO A 43 -4.23 -4.59 2.45
N THR A 44 -4.91 -5.56 1.86
CA THR A 44 -4.24 -6.49 0.95
C THR A 44 -3.97 -5.78 -0.37
N MET A 45 -3.08 -6.36 -1.20
CA MET A 45 -2.81 -5.79 -2.52
C MET A 45 -4.09 -5.70 -3.36
N GLU A 46 -4.94 -6.73 -3.30
CA GLU A 46 -6.22 -6.72 -4.02
C GLU A 46 -7.11 -5.56 -3.57
N GLN A 47 -7.18 -5.32 -2.26
CA GLN A 47 -7.96 -4.22 -1.72
C GLN A 47 -7.40 -2.87 -2.16
N ILE A 48 -6.06 -2.74 -2.20
CA ILE A 48 -5.41 -1.52 -2.69
C ILE A 48 -5.78 -1.25 -4.14
N VAL A 49 -5.77 -2.27 -4.98
CA VAL A 49 -6.12 -2.14 -6.40
C VAL A 49 -7.58 -1.68 -6.54
N ARG A 50 -8.50 -2.26 -5.77
CA ARG A 50 -9.91 -1.85 -5.79
C ARG A 50 -10.09 -0.39 -5.39
N LEU A 51 -9.42 0.02 -4.31
CA LEU A 51 -9.52 1.39 -3.82
C LEU A 51 -8.89 2.37 -4.80
N ALA A 52 -7.75 2.02 -5.39
CA ALA A 52 -7.10 2.86 -6.39
C ALA A 52 -8.01 3.10 -7.59
N LYS A 53 -8.63 2.05 -8.10
CA LYS A 53 -9.56 2.16 -9.23
C LYS A 53 -10.78 3.01 -8.89
N PHE A 54 -11.35 2.78 -7.72
CA PHE A 54 -12.54 3.52 -7.29
C PHE A 54 -12.23 5.02 -7.13
N TYR A 55 -11.10 5.35 -6.51
CA TYR A 55 -10.73 6.75 -6.29
C TYR A 55 -10.06 7.40 -7.50
N GLY A 56 -9.72 6.63 -8.52
CA GLY A 56 -8.99 7.15 -9.68
C GLY A 56 -7.55 7.51 -9.34
N LEU A 57 -6.94 6.79 -8.40
CA LEU A 57 -5.55 7.00 -8.01
C LEU A 57 -4.62 6.12 -8.84
N PRO A 58 -3.38 6.58 -9.09
CA PRO A 58 -2.41 5.76 -9.82
C PRO A 58 -2.07 4.49 -9.05
N GLU A 59 -2.37 3.34 -9.61
CA GLU A 59 -2.13 2.05 -8.95
C GLU A 59 -0.66 1.86 -8.59
N ASN A 60 0.24 2.24 -9.49
CA ASN A 60 1.67 2.06 -9.27
C ASN A 60 2.17 2.87 -8.06
N GLU A 61 1.70 4.10 -7.91
CA GLU A 61 2.08 4.93 -6.77
C GLU A 61 1.58 4.34 -5.45
N LEU A 62 0.35 3.83 -5.44
CA LEU A 62 -0.19 3.19 -4.24
C LEU A 62 0.55 1.89 -3.93
N MET A 63 0.94 1.14 -4.95
CA MET A 63 1.72 -0.08 -4.78
C MET A 63 3.09 0.23 -4.16
N ILE A 64 3.77 1.27 -4.67
CA ILE A 64 5.05 1.71 -4.12
C ILE A 64 4.88 2.10 -2.66
N ASN A 65 3.84 2.86 -2.33
CA ASN A 65 3.55 3.28 -0.97
C ASN A 65 3.28 2.05 -0.07
N TRP A 66 2.49 1.11 -0.55
CA TRP A 66 2.14 -0.10 0.19
C TRP A 66 3.38 -0.94 0.53
N TYR A 67 4.22 -1.21 -0.49
CA TYR A 67 5.45 -1.99 -0.29
C TYR A 67 6.46 -1.25 0.58
N SER A 68 6.64 0.06 0.34
CA SER A 68 7.62 0.83 1.09
C SER A 68 7.27 0.93 2.57
N GLU A 69 5.98 1.04 2.92
CA GLU A 69 5.55 1.04 4.31
C GLU A 69 5.78 -0.33 4.94
N LYS A 70 5.53 -1.40 4.21
CA LYS A 70 5.77 -2.75 4.69
C LYS A 70 7.25 -2.97 5.00
N ILE A 71 8.12 -2.54 4.10
CA ILE A 71 9.56 -2.64 4.28
C ILE A 71 10.02 -1.74 5.45
N ALA A 72 9.52 -0.51 5.51
CA ALA A 72 9.88 0.42 6.57
C ALA A 72 9.48 -0.14 7.94
N GLU A 73 8.31 -0.76 8.05
CA GLU A 73 7.85 -1.38 9.28
C GLU A 73 8.79 -2.52 9.70
N GLU A 74 9.24 -3.33 8.72
CA GLU A 74 10.17 -4.43 8.99
C GLU A 74 11.55 -3.94 9.44
N LEU A 75 12.00 -2.81 8.91
CA LEU A 75 13.37 -2.35 9.11
C LEU A 75 13.53 -1.21 10.14
N LYS A 76 12.44 -0.75 10.74
CA LYS A 76 12.50 0.46 11.58
C LYS A 76 13.43 0.37 12.79
N TYR A 77 13.75 -0.82 13.25
CA TYR A 77 14.65 -1.01 14.39
C TYR A 77 16.04 -1.50 14.01
N THR A 78 16.36 -1.60 12.73
CA THR A 78 17.68 -2.04 12.30
C THR A 78 18.58 -0.85 11.97
N GLU A 79 19.89 -1.00 12.24
CA GLU A 79 20.86 0.04 11.97
C GLU A 79 21.45 -0.07 10.56
N SER A 80 21.35 -1.24 9.92
CA SER A 80 21.95 -1.50 8.61
C SER A 80 20.98 -1.34 7.45
N THR A 81 20.07 -0.37 7.55
CA THR A 81 18.97 -0.20 6.58
C THR A 81 19.46 -0.06 5.14
N SER A 82 20.43 0.82 4.90
CA SER A 82 20.95 1.05 3.54
C SER A 82 21.54 -0.21 2.92
N GLU A 83 22.33 -0.95 3.71
CA GLU A 83 22.94 -2.19 3.23
C GLU A 83 21.92 -3.27 2.97
N ILE A 84 20.91 -3.39 3.85
CA ILE A 84 19.84 -4.35 3.68
C ILE A 84 19.06 -4.07 2.39
N LEU A 85 18.72 -2.81 2.15
CA LEU A 85 17.97 -2.43 0.95
C LEU A 85 18.76 -2.69 -0.33
N LYS A 86 20.06 -2.40 -0.30
CA LYS A 86 20.94 -2.67 -1.44
C LYS A 86 21.02 -4.14 -1.77
N VAL A 87 21.24 -4.98 -0.75
CA VAL A 87 21.33 -6.43 -0.94
C VAL A 87 19.96 -6.99 -1.37
N ALA A 88 18.87 -6.48 -0.80
CA ALA A 88 17.54 -6.91 -1.19
C ALA A 88 17.29 -6.65 -2.68
N GLU A 89 17.71 -5.48 -3.18
CA GLU A 89 17.58 -5.15 -4.60
C GLU A 89 18.36 -6.14 -5.47
N GLU A 90 19.59 -6.47 -5.08
CA GLU A 90 20.40 -7.46 -5.79
C GLU A 90 19.73 -8.81 -5.83
N LYS A 91 19.14 -9.24 -4.70
CA LYS A 91 18.42 -10.52 -4.62
C LYS A 91 17.16 -10.52 -5.49
N ILE A 92 16.43 -9.40 -5.51
CA ILE A 92 15.24 -9.27 -6.35
C ILE A 92 15.64 -9.43 -7.83
N ASN A 93 16.69 -8.76 -8.24
CA ASN A 93 17.18 -8.87 -9.62
C ASN A 93 17.62 -10.28 -9.96
N TYR A 94 18.28 -10.95 -9.01
CA TYR A 94 18.68 -12.34 -9.18
C TYR A 94 17.47 -13.27 -9.34
N PHE A 95 16.45 -13.12 -8.48
CA PHE A 95 15.23 -13.93 -8.54
C PHE A 95 14.50 -13.72 -9.86
N LYS A 96 14.41 -12.48 -10.33
CA LYS A 96 13.77 -12.18 -11.61
C LYS A 96 14.51 -12.80 -12.78
N ALA A 97 15.83 -12.77 -12.73
CA ALA A 97 16.66 -13.39 -13.76
C ALA A 97 16.47 -14.91 -13.79
N GLN A 98 16.35 -15.53 -12.63
CA GLN A 98 16.09 -16.97 -12.53
C GLN A 98 14.75 -17.35 -13.16
N GLU A 99 13.70 -16.58 -12.90
CA GLU A 99 12.39 -16.83 -13.48
C GLU A 99 12.41 -16.66 -15.00
N ASN A 100 13.06 -15.59 -15.48
CA ASN A 100 13.12 -15.30 -16.92
C ASN A 100 14.01 -16.26 -17.69
N GLY A 101 14.90 -16.97 -17.00
CA GLY A 101 15.80 -17.96 -17.61
C GLY A 101 15.19 -19.34 -17.79
N LYS A 102 13.96 -19.53 -17.36
CA LYS A 102 13.28 -20.84 -17.45
C LYS A 102 12.53 -21.03 -18.75
#